data_c41b37df1691bd3f9790a9a12b9824c8
#
_entry.id   c41b37df1691bd3f9790a9a12b9824c8
#
_cell.length_a   1.000
_cell.length_b   1.000
_cell.length_c   1.000
_cell.angle_alpha   90.00
_cell.angle_beta   90.00
_cell.angle_gamma   90.00
#
_symmetry.space_group_name_H-M   'P 1'
#
loop_
_entity.id
_entity.type
_entity.pdbx_description
1 polymer ?
#
loop_
_entity_poly.entity_id
_entity_poly.type
_entity_poly.pdbx_seq_one_letter_code
_entity_poly.pdbx_strand_id
1 'polypeptide(L)' 'MEFKEAYKKGLKTEKAITNGVYELKFINNQLEVQTIDKSNPPSMIGILLDTFEDNWEIIMEE' A
#
# COMPACT_ATOMS: atom_id res chain seq x y z
N MET A 1 5.83 -6.17 7.59
CA MET A 1 6.96 -6.36 6.66
C MET A 1 7.40 -5.03 6.08
N GLU A 2 8.60 -4.97 5.56
CA GLU A 2 9.06 -3.76 4.90
C GLU A 2 8.24 -3.45 3.66
N PHE A 3 8.15 -2.17 3.30
CA PHE A 3 7.39 -1.74 2.14
C PHE A 3 7.82 -2.47 0.86
N LYS A 4 9.12 -2.55 0.62
CA LYS A 4 9.67 -3.18 -0.58
C LYS A 4 9.23 -4.63 -0.71
N GLU A 5 9.25 -5.37 0.39
CA GLU A 5 8.81 -6.76 0.42
C GLU A 5 7.32 -6.88 0.19
N ALA A 6 6.52 -6.03 0.85
CA ALA A 6 5.08 -6.02 0.67
C ALA A 6 4.71 -5.65 -0.76
N TYR A 7 5.41 -4.67 -1.34
CA TYR A 7 5.19 -4.23 -2.71
C TYR A 7 5.40 -5.39 -3.70
N LYS A 8 6.53 -6.10 -3.57
CA LYS A 8 6.83 -7.23 -4.45
C LYS A 8 5.78 -8.34 -4.34
N LYS A 9 5.41 -8.68 -3.12
CA LYS A 9 4.41 -9.72 -2.89
C LYS A 9 3.02 -9.30 -3.38
N GLY A 10 2.64 -8.05 -3.14
CA GLY A 10 1.36 -7.52 -3.59
C GLY A 10 1.27 -7.52 -5.12
N LEU A 11 2.33 -7.09 -5.78
CA LEU A 11 2.36 -7.06 -7.24
C LEU A 11 2.29 -8.48 -7.83
N LYS A 12 3.02 -9.41 -7.23
CA LYS A 12 3.05 -10.81 -7.70
C LYS A 12 1.71 -11.52 -7.52
N THR A 13 1.02 -11.25 -6.41
CA THR A 13 -0.24 -11.92 -6.07
C THR A 13 -1.46 -11.11 -6.45
N GLU A 14 -1.27 -9.90 -6.98
CA GLU A 14 -2.34 -8.94 -7.32
C GLU A 14 -3.23 -8.62 -6.11
N LYS A 15 -2.64 -8.58 -4.93
CA LYS A 15 -3.34 -8.23 -3.69
C LYS A 15 -2.91 -6.85 -3.22
N ALA A 16 -3.85 -6.13 -2.60
CA ALA A 16 -3.54 -4.82 -2.03
C ALA A 16 -2.65 -4.94 -0.81
N ILE A 17 -1.89 -3.89 -0.55
CA ILE A 17 -1.05 -3.80 0.65
C ILE A 17 -1.44 -2.55 1.43
N THR A 18 -1.20 -2.57 2.73
CA THR A 18 -1.56 -1.45 3.59
C THR A 18 -0.60 -1.33 4.76
N ASN A 19 -0.45 -0.12 5.28
CA ASN A 19 0.26 0.13 6.53
C ASN A 19 -0.68 0.64 7.62
N GLY A 20 -2.00 0.61 7.37
CA GLY A 20 -2.98 1.14 8.30
C GLY A 20 -3.38 2.59 8.00
N VAL A 21 -2.62 3.29 7.17
CA VAL A 21 -2.90 4.68 6.77
C VAL A 21 -3.23 4.76 5.30
N TYR A 22 -2.42 4.10 4.47
CA TYR A 22 -2.62 4.06 3.03
C TYR A 22 -2.90 2.65 2.57
N GLU A 23 -3.63 2.53 1.48
CA GLU A 23 -3.91 1.26 0.82
C GLU A 23 -3.44 1.37 -0.62
N LEU A 24 -2.56 0.47 -1.03
CA LEU A 24 -2.03 0.42 -2.38
C LEU A 24 -2.62 -0.79 -3.10
N LYS A 25 -3.32 -0.52 -4.20
CA LYS A 25 -3.94 -1.57 -5.02
C LYS A 25 -3.20 -1.73 -6.33
N PHE A 26 -3.09 -2.95 -6.79
CA PHE A 26 -2.46 -3.27 -8.07
C PHE A 26 -3.56 -3.75 -9.01
N ILE A 27 -3.95 -2.90 -9.95
CA ILE A 27 -5.03 -3.19 -10.90
C ILE A 27 -4.47 -3.08 -12.31
N ASN A 28 -4.49 -4.17 -13.06
CA ASN A 28 -3.99 -4.23 -14.44
C ASN A 28 -2.56 -3.67 -14.58
N ASN A 29 -1.67 -4.05 -13.65
CA ASN A 29 -0.29 -3.57 -13.59
C ASN A 29 -0.16 -2.06 -13.29
N GLN A 30 -1.24 -1.43 -12.84
CA GLN A 30 -1.21 -0.04 -12.41
C GLN A 30 -1.34 0.04 -10.90
N LEU A 31 -0.63 0.99 -10.32
CA LEU A 31 -0.68 1.23 -8.88
C LEU A 31 -1.73 2.30 -8.59
N GLU A 32 -2.69 1.97 -7.74
CA GLU A 32 -3.69 2.89 -7.27
C GLU A 32 -3.51 3.11 -5.77
N VAL A 33 -3.38 4.37 -5.36
CA VAL A 33 -3.14 4.74 -3.97
C VAL A 33 -4.41 5.34 -3.39
N GLN A 34 -4.82 4.85 -2.23
CA GLN A 34 -5.96 5.37 -1.49
C GLN A 34 -5.57 5.58 -0.04
N THR A 35 -6.17 6.59 0.58
CA THR A 35 -6.05 6.80 2.02
C THR A 35 -7.20 6.08 2.72
N ILE A 36 -6.89 5.32 3.76
CA ILE A 36 -7.93 4.62 4.53
C ILE A 36 -8.86 5.63 5.18
N ASP A 37 -8.30 6.69 5.74
CA ASP A 37 -9.10 7.82 6.23
C ASP A 37 -9.42 8.74 5.05
N LYS A 38 -10.65 8.68 4.59
CA LYS A 38 -11.09 9.42 3.41
C LYS A 38 -11.22 10.92 3.64
N SER A 39 -11.02 11.39 4.86
CA SER A 39 -11.07 12.84 5.15
C SER A 39 -9.86 13.58 4.60
N ASN A 40 -8.76 12.87 4.33
CA ASN A 40 -7.53 13.46 3.80
C ASN A 40 -7.11 12.75 2.52
N PRO A 41 -6.83 13.51 1.43
CA PRO A 41 -6.32 12.88 0.21
C PRO A 41 -4.91 12.34 0.42
N PRO A 42 -4.49 11.33 -0.36
CA PRO A 42 -3.13 10.81 -0.25
C PRO A 42 -2.10 11.88 -0.58
N SER A 43 -1.04 11.95 0.22
CA SER A 43 0.07 12.88 0.04
C SER A 43 1.30 12.10 -0.41
N MET A 44 1.94 12.55 -1.50
CA MET A 44 3.16 11.92 -1.98
C MET A 44 4.27 11.94 -0.93
N ILE A 45 4.39 13.03 -0.20
CA ILE A 45 5.39 13.14 0.86
C ILE A 45 5.09 12.16 2.00
N GLY A 46 3.84 12.08 2.42
CA GLY A 46 3.43 11.14 3.45
C GLY A 46 3.67 9.70 3.05
N ILE A 47 3.34 9.35 1.80
CA ILE A 47 3.55 8.00 1.28
C ILE A 47 5.04 7.67 1.25
N LEU A 48 5.88 8.59 0.75
CA LEU A 48 7.32 8.38 0.69
C LEU A 48 7.93 8.17 2.07
N LEU A 49 7.49 8.94 3.07
CA LEU A 49 7.96 8.74 4.45
C LEU A 49 7.54 7.38 4.99
N ASP A 50 6.32 6.96 4.68
CA ASP A 50 5.80 5.69 5.15
C ASP A 50 6.47 4.49 4.50
N THR A 51 7.13 4.65 3.35
CA THR A 51 7.86 3.54 2.72
C THR A 51 9.08 3.10 3.52
N PHE A 52 9.55 3.93 4.46
CA PHE A 52 10.66 3.56 5.35
C PHE A 52 10.21 2.76 6.56
N GLU A 53 8.91 2.65 6.77
CA GLU A 53 8.35 1.87 7.87
C GLU A 53 8.26 0.39 7.51
N ASP A 54 8.22 -0.46 8.52
CA ASP A 54 8.15 -1.91 8.33
C ASP A 54 6.81 -2.51 8.73
N ASN A 55 5.78 -1.66 8.88
CA ASN A 55 4.45 -2.07 9.31
C ASN A 55 3.49 -2.35 8.14
N TRP A 56 4.02 -2.57 6.95
CA TRP A 56 3.23 -2.93 5.78
C TRP A 56 2.80 -4.39 5.83
N GLU A 57 1.63 -4.66 5.31
CA GLU A 57 1.12 -6.02 5.24
C GLU A 57 0.21 -6.18 4.03
N ILE A 58 0.04 -7.42 3.60
CA ILE A 58 -0.80 -7.74 2.45
C ILE A 58 -2.22 -7.94 2.94
N ILE A 59 -3.18 -7.30 2.25
CA ILE A 59 -4.59 -7.50 2.55
C ILE A 59 -5.02 -8.83 1.97
N MET A 60 -5.39 -9.74 2.84
CA MET A 60 -5.87 -11.07 2.46
C MET A 60 -7.36 -10.99 2.24
N GLU A 61 -7.76 -10.83 0.97
CA GLU A 61 -9.17 -10.86 0.61
C GLU A 61 -9.60 -12.28 0.31
N GLU A 62 -10.77 -12.60 0.81
CA GLU A 62 -11.39 -13.90 0.51
C GLU A 62 -12.15 -13.84 -0.80
#